data_8263725fc88a23f727608a367496ff4f
#
_entry.id   8263725fc88a23f727608a367496ff4f
#
_cell.length_a   1.000
_cell.length_b   1.000
_cell.length_c   1.000
_cell.angle_alpha   90.00
_cell.angle_beta   90.00
_cell.angle_gamma   90.00
#
_symmetry.space_group_name_H-M   'P 1'
#
loop_
_entity.id
_entity.type
_entity.pdbx_description
1 polymer ?
#
loop_
_entity_poly.entity_id
_entity_poly.type
_entity_poly.pdbx_seq_one_letter_code
_entity_poly.pdbx_strand_id
1 'polypeptide(L)'
;MHAAAAERSGRVSVPCRADTLELPYKLLNLIECRVTTRKGGSMSVLEDVLEEEYARSSRLLGLMEQEIGLLPKGSIRMRNIKGHEYCYLNYRVGDKVKSDYVPTAEVDELRAKIERRRALAAAIKEQKRSQKQIIRALGRVPYVD
;
A
#
# COMPACT_ATOMS: atom_id res chain seq x y z
N MET A 1 24.08 -71.13 -16.36
CA MET A 1 23.99 -70.29 -17.59
C MET A 1 23.07 -69.15 -17.39
N HIS A 2 23.60 -67.92 -17.57
CA HIS A 2 22.97 -66.63 -17.74
C HIS A 2 22.23 -65.98 -16.53
N ALA A 3 22.87 -65.20 -15.83
CA ALA A 3 23.11 -63.78 -15.69
C ALA A 3 21.88 -62.90 -16.00
N ALA A 4 21.32 -62.30 -14.95
CA ALA A 4 20.35 -61.23 -15.03
C ALA A 4 20.94 -59.94 -14.44
N ALA A 5 21.02 -58.90 -15.27
CA ALA A 5 21.51 -57.58 -14.93
C ALA A 5 20.45 -56.78 -14.18
N ALA A 6 20.85 -56.18 -13.07
CA ALA A 6 20.07 -55.22 -12.34
C ALA A 6 20.41 -53.79 -12.83
N GLU A 7 19.45 -53.09 -13.39
CA GLU A 7 19.58 -51.68 -13.70
C GLU A 7 19.26 -50.86 -12.48
N ARG A 8 20.24 -50.13 -12.02
CA ARG A 8 20.15 -49.14 -10.96
C ARG A 8 19.71 -47.80 -11.55
N SER A 9 18.58 -47.35 -11.11
CA SER A 9 18.10 -45.98 -11.30
C SER A 9 19.10 -44.97 -10.77
N GLY A 10 19.76 -44.24 -11.69
CA GLY A 10 20.72 -43.21 -11.36
C GLY A 10 20.08 -41.95 -10.84
N ARG A 11 20.38 -41.66 -9.60
CA ARG A 11 20.15 -40.34 -9.01
C ARG A 11 21.14 -39.37 -9.63
N VAL A 12 20.70 -38.48 -10.49
CA VAL A 12 21.53 -37.39 -11.00
C VAL A 12 21.64 -36.33 -9.89
N SER A 13 22.71 -36.39 -9.13
CA SER A 13 23.15 -35.32 -8.25
C SER A 13 23.89 -34.28 -9.11
N VAL A 14 23.33 -33.12 -9.32
CA VAL A 14 24.00 -31.99 -9.95
C VAL A 14 24.91 -31.35 -8.89
N PRO A 15 26.23 -31.35 -9.06
CA PRO A 15 27.09 -30.61 -8.15
C PRO A 15 27.00 -29.10 -8.45
N CYS A 16 26.63 -28.33 -7.47
CA CYS A 16 26.84 -26.88 -7.48
C CYS A 16 28.35 -26.62 -7.44
N ARG A 17 28.97 -26.47 -8.59
CA ARG A 17 30.32 -25.93 -8.68
C ARG A 17 30.25 -24.41 -8.58
N ALA A 18 30.73 -23.91 -7.47
CA ALA A 18 31.16 -22.53 -7.33
C ALA A 18 32.50 -22.40 -8.06
N ASP A 19 32.51 -21.67 -9.16
CA ASP A 19 33.74 -21.08 -9.71
C ASP A 19 33.42 -19.72 -10.36
N THR A 20 33.80 -18.70 -9.62
CA THR A 20 34.54 -17.51 -10.05
C THR A 20 34.08 -16.83 -11.33
N LEU A 21 33.29 -15.77 -11.15
CA LEU A 21 33.47 -14.49 -11.83
C LEU A 21 32.69 -13.44 -11.06
N GLU A 22 33.41 -12.51 -10.47
CA GLU A 22 32.90 -11.38 -9.73
C GLU A 22 32.14 -10.43 -10.67
N LEU A 23 30.83 -10.35 -10.49
CA LEU A 23 29.99 -9.30 -11.03
C LEU A 23 28.88 -8.97 -10.02
N PRO A 24 28.39 -7.73 -9.96
CA PRO A 24 27.57 -7.20 -8.87
C PRO A 24 26.14 -7.77 -8.77
N TYR A 25 25.85 -8.89 -9.41
CA TYR A 25 24.57 -9.58 -9.30
C TYR A 25 24.42 -10.45 -8.05
N LYS A 26 25.44 -10.51 -7.19
CA LYS A 26 25.32 -11.17 -5.88
C LYS A 26 24.24 -10.53 -4.97
N LEU A 27 23.85 -9.30 -5.24
CA LEU A 27 22.74 -8.64 -4.53
C LEU A 27 21.37 -9.05 -5.06
N LEU A 28 21.26 -9.47 -6.32
CA LEU A 28 20.00 -9.94 -6.91
C LEU A 28 19.66 -11.37 -6.49
N ASN A 29 20.69 -12.23 -6.31
CA ASN A 29 20.48 -13.61 -5.88
C ASN A 29 20.14 -13.77 -4.39
N LEU A 30 20.36 -12.73 -3.57
CA LEU A 30 19.90 -12.73 -2.17
C LEU A 30 18.38 -12.53 -2.03
N ILE A 31 17.72 -12.06 -3.10
CA ILE A 31 16.27 -11.88 -3.11
C ILE A 31 15.56 -13.16 -3.57
N GLU A 32 16.22 -13.99 -4.40
CA GLU A 32 15.60 -15.22 -4.93
C GLU A 32 15.73 -16.45 -4.03
N CYS A 33 16.66 -16.47 -3.08
CA CYS A 33 16.80 -17.59 -2.14
C CYS A 33 15.91 -17.53 -0.90
N ARG A 34 15.04 -16.53 -0.78
CA ARG A 34 13.97 -16.53 0.21
C ARG A 34 12.61 -16.95 -0.37
N VAL A 35 12.61 -17.94 -1.23
CA VAL A 35 11.46 -18.82 -1.28
C VAL A 35 11.56 -19.66 0.01
N THR A 36 11.12 -19.09 1.10
CA THR A 36 10.81 -19.87 2.29
C THR A 36 9.75 -20.87 1.86
N THR A 37 10.17 -22.09 1.69
CA THR A 37 9.27 -23.24 1.62
C THR A 37 8.43 -23.18 2.88
N ARG A 38 7.27 -22.53 2.80
CA ARG A 38 6.28 -22.57 3.86
C ARG A 38 5.87 -24.02 3.99
N LYS A 39 6.27 -24.61 5.09
CA LYS A 39 5.83 -25.92 5.53
C LYS A 39 4.32 -26.05 5.30
N GLY A 40 3.92 -26.95 4.39
CA GLY A 40 2.72 -27.74 4.36
C GLY A 40 1.44 -27.15 4.95
N GLY A 41 0.87 -26.18 4.29
CA GLY A 41 -0.55 -25.93 4.28
C GLY A 41 -0.90 -25.71 2.82
N SER A 42 -1.84 -26.45 2.28
CA SER A 42 -2.40 -26.18 0.97
C SER A 42 -3.10 -24.81 1.03
N MET A 43 -2.31 -23.74 0.91
CA MET A 43 -2.84 -22.42 0.70
C MET A 43 -3.55 -22.45 -0.64
N SER A 44 -4.84 -22.15 -0.66
CA SER A 44 -5.54 -22.06 -1.92
C SER A 44 -5.01 -20.86 -2.70
N VAL A 45 -4.97 -20.96 -4.02
CA VAL A 45 -4.58 -19.83 -4.90
C VAL A 45 -5.35 -18.55 -4.55
N LEU A 46 -6.58 -18.69 -4.06
CA LEU A 46 -7.40 -17.57 -3.62
C LEU A 46 -6.83 -16.88 -2.38
N GLU A 47 -6.30 -17.63 -1.43
CA GLU A 47 -5.67 -17.05 -0.22
C GLU A 47 -4.43 -16.26 -0.58
N ASP A 48 -3.58 -16.78 -1.47
CA ASP A 48 -2.38 -16.09 -1.93
C ASP A 48 -2.73 -14.74 -2.62
N VAL A 49 -3.75 -14.76 -3.49
CA VAL A 49 -4.23 -13.54 -4.17
C VAL A 49 -4.79 -12.52 -3.16
N LEU A 50 -5.53 -12.97 -2.15
CA LEU A 50 -6.06 -12.08 -1.12
C LEU A 50 -4.96 -11.47 -0.25
N GLU A 51 -3.91 -12.21 0.07
CA GLU A 51 -2.76 -11.70 0.80
C GLU A 51 -1.98 -10.66 -0.02
N GLU A 52 -1.75 -10.91 -1.30
CA GLU A 52 -1.11 -9.97 -2.21
C GLU A 52 -1.92 -8.67 -2.34
N GLU A 53 -3.24 -8.78 -2.50
CA GLU A 53 -4.13 -7.62 -2.58
C GLU A 53 -4.13 -6.83 -1.27
N TYR A 54 -4.10 -7.50 -0.13
CA TYR A 54 -3.98 -6.83 1.16
C TYR A 54 -2.67 -6.05 1.29
N ALA A 55 -1.54 -6.64 0.89
CA ALA A 55 -0.24 -5.99 0.91
C ALA A 55 -0.20 -4.76 -0.03
N ARG A 56 -0.78 -4.89 -1.23
CA ARG A 56 -0.93 -3.78 -2.18
C ARG A 56 -1.77 -2.65 -1.60
N SER A 57 -2.92 -2.98 -1.04
CA SER A 57 -3.83 -2.02 -0.40
C SER A 57 -3.17 -1.29 0.77
N SER A 58 -2.36 -1.98 1.57
CA SER A 58 -1.63 -1.41 2.70
C SER A 58 -0.61 -0.36 2.25
N ARG A 59 0.14 -0.64 1.19
CA ARG A 59 1.08 0.33 0.59
C ARG A 59 0.35 1.56 0.06
N LEU A 60 -0.76 1.39 -0.65
CA LEU A 60 -1.57 2.50 -1.14
C LEU A 60 -2.14 3.35 -0.01
N LEU A 61 -2.60 2.75 1.07
CA LEU A 61 -3.08 3.48 2.25
C LEU A 61 -1.97 4.35 2.85
N GLY A 62 -0.76 3.82 2.99
CA GLY A 62 0.38 4.60 3.49
C GLY A 62 0.66 5.84 2.64
N LEU A 63 0.66 5.71 1.31
CA LEU A 63 0.85 6.84 0.39
C LEU A 63 -0.28 7.88 0.50
N MET A 64 -1.54 7.43 0.55
CA MET A 64 -2.69 8.33 0.71
C MET A 64 -2.69 9.04 2.06
N GLU A 65 -2.27 8.38 3.13
CA GLU A 65 -2.17 8.98 4.46
C GLU A 65 -1.03 10.01 4.56
N GLN A 66 0.06 9.80 3.83
CA GLN A 66 1.11 10.80 3.69
C GLN A 66 0.60 12.02 2.91
N GLU A 67 -0.02 11.83 1.75
CA GLU A 67 -0.54 12.91 0.92
C GLU A 67 -1.59 13.74 1.68
N ILE A 68 -2.54 13.08 2.37
CA ILE A 68 -3.59 13.78 3.11
C ILE A 68 -3.03 14.60 4.28
N GLY A 69 -1.87 14.22 4.82
CA GLY A 69 -1.16 14.97 5.85
C GLY A 69 -0.68 16.35 5.37
N LEU A 70 -0.30 16.45 4.11
CA LEU A 70 0.21 17.67 3.49
C LEU A 70 -0.89 18.65 3.05
N LEU A 71 -2.13 18.18 2.93
CA LEU A 71 -3.24 18.98 2.43
C LEU A 71 -3.96 19.74 3.55
N PRO A 72 -4.40 20.99 3.31
CA PRO A 72 -5.06 21.82 4.29
C PRO A 72 -6.40 21.21 4.74
N LYS A 73 -6.65 21.32 6.06
CA LYS A 73 -7.94 20.94 6.66
C LYS A 73 -8.84 22.17 6.68
N GLY A 74 -10.12 21.99 6.40
CA GLY A 74 -11.08 23.05 6.59
C GLY A 74 -12.15 23.13 5.51
N SER A 75 -12.83 24.26 5.51
CA SER A 75 -13.85 24.60 4.53
C SER A 75 -13.79 26.11 4.23
N ILE A 76 -13.95 26.47 2.97
CA ILE A 76 -14.02 27.86 2.56
C ILE A 76 -15.44 28.36 2.77
N ARG A 77 -15.58 29.52 3.41
CA ARG A 77 -16.82 30.23 3.55
C ARG A 77 -16.68 31.66 2.99
N MET A 78 -17.65 32.05 2.19
CA MET A 78 -17.77 33.43 1.68
C MET A 78 -18.63 34.23 2.63
N ARG A 79 -18.20 35.46 2.93
CA ARG A 79 -18.96 36.44 3.70
C ARG A 79 -19.04 37.73 2.91
N ASN A 80 -20.24 38.24 2.77
CA ASN A 80 -20.45 39.58 2.20
C ASN A 80 -20.41 40.63 3.33
N ILE A 81 -19.47 41.56 3.23
CA ILE A 81 -19.32 42.65 4.20
C ILE A 81 -19.34 43.97 3.41
N LYS A 82 -20.38 44.80 3.62
CA LYS A 82 -20.56 46.10 2.96
C LYS A 82 -20.53 46.02 1.42
N GLY A 83 -21.11 44.97 0.82
CA GLY A 83 -21.15 44.78 -0.63
C GLY A 83 -19.88 44.09 -1.23
N HIS A 84 -18.88 43.81 -0.43
CA HIS A 84 -17.68 43.07 -0.85
C HIS A 84 -17.68 41.64 -0.33
N GLU A 85 -17.29 40.71 -1.18
CA GLU A 85 -17.18 39.30 -0.82
C GLU A 85 -15.79 39.01 -0.30
N TYR A 86 -15.75 38.41 0.88
CA TYR A 86 -14.52 37.97 1.54
C TYR A 86 -14.55 36.46 1.75
N CYS A 87 -13.44 35.79 1.41
CA CYS A 87 -13.29 34.37 1.59
C CYS A 87 -12.51 34.04 2.88
N TYR A 88 -13.04 33.11 3.66
CA TYR A 88 -12.43 32.67 4.92
C TYR A 88 -12.26 31.15 4.90
N LEU A 89 -11.06 30.69 5.28
CA LEU A 89 -10.82 29.29 5.57
C LEU A 89 -11.16 29.00 7.03
N ASN A 90 -12.19 28.20 7.24
CA ASN A 90 -12.58 27.73 8.57
C ASN A 90 -12.01 26.36 8.84
N TYR A 91 -11.22 26.23 9.87
CA TYR A 91 -10.65 24.97 10.31
C TYR A 91 -10.66 24.83 11.83
N ARG A 92 -10.55 23.59 12.32
CA ARG A 92 -10.59 23.30 13.74
C ARG A 92 -9.18 23.00 14.27
N VAL A 93 -8.80 23.66 15.36
CA VAL A 93 -7.60 23.42 16.13
C VAL A 93 -7.98 23.05 17.55
N GLY A 94 -7.91 21.77 17.89
CA GLY A 94 -8.47 21.27 19.14
C GLY A 94 -9.98 21.50 19.21
N ASP A 95 -10.44 22.17 20.26
CA ASP A 95 -11.85 22.48 20.46
C ASP A 95 -12.30 23.83 19.83
N LYS A 96 -11.35 24.64 19.35
CA LYS A 96 -11.62 25.95 18.81
C LYS A 96 -11.69 25.95 17.27
N VAL A 97 -12.66 26.68 16.73
CA VAL A 97 -12.74 26.95 15.29
C VAL A 97 -12.00 28.24 15.01
N LYS A 98 -11.05 28.20 14.09
CA LYS A 98 -10.33 29.37 13.56
C LYS A 98 -10.85 29.70 12.17
N SER A 99 -10.80 31.00 11.84
CA SER A 99 -11.19 31.51 10.54
C SER A 99 -10.09 32.46 10.06
N ASP A 100 -9.40 32.08 9.00
CA ASP A 100 -8.33 32.87 8.41
C ASP A 100 -8.81 33.46 7.07
N TYR A 101 -8.49 34.72 6.82
CA TYR A 101 -8.80 35.34 5.56
C TYR A 101 -7.96 34.76 4.43
N VAL A 102 -8.58 34.53 3.29
CA VAL A 102 -7.94 34.01 2.07
C VAL A 102 -8.10 35.03 0.94
N PRO A 103 -7.00 35.50 0.34
CA PRO A 103 -7.05 36.37 -0.83
C PRO A 103 -7.78 35.67 -1.99
N THR A 104 -8.54 36.44 -2.76
CA THR A 104 -9.37 35.92 -3.86
C THR A 104 -8.52 35.14 -4.89
N ALA A 105 -7.28 35.55 -5.12
CA ALA A 105 -6.37 34.90 -6.04
C ALA A 105 -6.00 33.44 -5.61
N GLU A 106 -6.03 33.14 -4.32
CA GLU A 106 -5.63 31.84 -3.76
C GLU A 106 -6.83 30.92 -3.48
N VAL A 107 -8.06 31.43 -3.59
CA VAL A 107 -9.28 30.70 -3.22
C VAL A 107 -9.46 29.45 -4.06
N ASP A 108 -9.24 29.51 -5.36
CA ASP A 108 -9.47 28.38 -6.26
C ASP A 108 -8.44 27.27 -6.05
N GLU A 109 -7.18 27.63 -5.85
CA GLU A 109 -6.12 26.67 -5.52
C GLU A 109 -6.39 25.99 -4.17
N LEU A 110 -6.78 26.78 -3.17
CA LEU A 110 -7.11 26.26 -1.85
C LEU A 110 -8.34 25.34 -1.89
N ARG A 111 -9.34 25.70 -2.70
CA ARG A 111 -10.54 24.88 -2.91
C ARG A 111 -10.16 23.52 -3.52
N ALA A 112 -9.33 23.52 -4.56
CA ALA A 112 -8.86 22.30 -5.19
C ALA A 112 -8.09 21.38 -4.19
N LYS A 113 -7.22 21.96 -3.36
CA LYS A 113 -6.51 21.24 -2.31
C LYS A 113 -7.46 20.62 -1.27
N ILE A 114 -8.49 21.35 -0.86
CA ILE A 114 -9.50 20.87 0.10
C ILE A 114 -10.34 19.74 -0.51
N GLU A 115 -10.73 19.86 -1.77
CA GLU A 115 -11.48 18.82 -2.49
C GLU A 115 -10.63 17.57 -2.69
N ARG A 116 -9.36 17.73 -3.07
CA ARG A 116 -8.40 16.61 -3.14
C ARG A 116 -8.30 15.88 -1.80
N ARG A 117 -8.19 16.63 -0.69
CA ARG A 117 -8.19 16.05 0.65
C ARG A 117 -9.45 15.25 0.94
N ARG A 118 -10.63 15.77 0.57
CA ARG A 118 -11.91 15.06 0.78
C ARG A 118 -11.97 13.77 -0.03
N ALA A 119 -11.54 13.82 -1.29
CA ALA A 119 -11.47 12.65 -2.16
C ALA A 119 -10.55 11.57 -1.59
N LEU A 120 -9.35 11.95 -1.11
CA LEU A 120 -8.42 11.03 -0.45
C LEU A 120 -9.00 10.43 0.82
N ALA A 121 -9.68 11.23 1.66
CA ALA A 121 -10.33 10.72 2.86
C ALA A 121 -11.42 9.69 2.55
N ALA A 122 -12.19 9.88 1.48
CA ALA A 122 -13.18 8.91 1.02
C ALA A 122 -12.50 7.63 0.49
N ALA A 123 -11.45 7.77 -0.31
CA ALA A 123 -10.68 6.64 -0.84
C ALA A 123 -10.03 5.81 0.28
N ILE A 124 -9.43 6.45 1.29
CA ILE A 124 -8.87 5.77 2.48
C ILE A 124 -9.95 4.98 3.20
N LYS A 125 -11.13 5.55 3.38
CA LYS A 125 -12.25 4.87 4.05
C LYS A 125 -12.69 3.63 3.27
N GLU A 126 -12.72 3.71 1.95
CA GLU A 126 -13.09 2.59 1.09
C GLU A 126 -12.02 1.49 1.10
N GLN A 127 -10.75 1.85 0.98
CA GLN A 127 -9.64 0.88 1.09
C GLN A 127 -9.65 0.16 2.45
N LYS A 128 -9.89 0.87 3.54
CA LYS A 128 -10.01 0.24 4.87
C LYS A 128 -11.21 -0.71 4.97
N ARG A 129 -12.30 -0.46 4.23
CA ARG A 129 -13.43 -1.41 4.13
C ARG A 129 -13.03 -2.67 3.36
N SER A 130 -12.37 -2.50 2.22
CA SER A 130 -11.89 -3.61 1.40
C SER A 130 -10.93 -4.51 2.21
N GLN A 131 -9.97 -3.92 2.92
CA GLN A 131 -9.07 -4.68 3.81
C GLN A 131 -9.82 -5.49 4.87
N LYS A 132 -10.88 -4.93 5.47
CA LYS A 132 -11.71 -5.65 6.44
C LYS A 132 -12.41 -6.86 5.80
N GLN A 133 -12.82 -6.76 4.53
CA GLN A 133 -13.41 -7.88 3.81
C GLN A 133 -12.40 -8.98 3.55
N ILE A 134 -11.17 -8.61 3.14
CA ILE A 134 -10.07 -9.54 2.92
C ILE A 134 -9.73 -10.29 4.24
N ILE A 135 -9.60 -9.56 5.34
CA ILE A 135 -9.33 -10.16 6.67
C ILE A 135 -10.44 -11.16 7.06
N ARG A 136 -11.71 -10.82 6.80
CA ARG A 136 -12.83 -11.72 7.07
C ARG A 136 -12.79 -12.97 6.21
N ALA A 137 -12.41 -12.85 4.94
CA ALA A 137 -12.31 -13.97 4.01
C ALA A 137 -11.15 -14.92 4.39
N LEU A 138 -10.03 -14.35 4.84
CA LEU A 138 -8.86 -15.12 5.26
C LEU A 138 -8.96 -15.67 6.70
N GLY A 139 -9.87 -15.12 7.52
CA GLY A 139 -9.99 -15.46 8.96
C GLY A 139 -8.80 -15.00 9.81
N ARG A 140 -7.82 -14.31 9.23
CA ARG A 140 -6.60 -13.79 9.89
C ARG A 140 -6.14 -12.50 9.26
N VAL A 141 -5.31 -11.74 9.98
CA VAL A 141 -4.64 -10.55 9.43
C VAL A 141 -3.40 -11.03 8.67
N PRO A 142 -3.27 -10.72 7.37
CA PRO A 142 -2.06 -11.03 6.61
C PRO A 142 -0.85 -10.26 7.14
N TYR A 143 0.31 -10.89 7.09
CA TYR A 143 1.56 -10.25 7.41
C TYR A 143 2.01 -9.40 6.21
N VAL A 144 2.37 -8.15 6.47
CA VAL A 144 2.90 -7.22 5.46
C VAL A 144 4.32 -6.86 5.88
N ASP A 145 5.30 -7.18 5.04
CA ASP A 145 6.70 -6.79 5.19
C ASP A 145 6.91 -5.29 4.92
#